data_85800b2a46f0b57fa0ecfabd0de337f4
#
_entry.id   85800b2a46f0b57fa0ecfabd0de337f4
#
_cell.length_a   1.000
_cell.length_b   1.000
_cell.length_c   1.000
_cell.angle_alpha   90.00
_cell.angle_beta   90.00
_cell.angle_gamma   90.00
#
_symmetry.space_group_name_H-M   'P 1'
#
loop_
_entity.id
_entity.type
_entity.pdbx_description
1 polymer ?
#
loop_
_entity_poly.entity_id
_entity_poly.type
_entity_poly.pdbx_seq_one_letter_code
_entity_poly.pdbx_strand_id
1 'polypeptide(L)'
;PAIGGLGKGHLVREIDALDGLMAKAADASGIQFRVLNRSKGPAVRGPRVQADRDLYREAVQQALFQQDNLSIMEATVEDVVCEKTGVVTGVVLSSGEKVACSALVLTTGTFLRGVIHLGESKTPAGRIGDEPSIGLALTLEKFGFALSRLKTGTPPRLDGKTIAWGSLLEQTGDYPPEPLSYLTDEIQNEQRSCFITNTNETTHAIIIKNLNKSPIYSGQIEGVGPRYCPSIEDKVVRFADKNEHQIFLEPEGLNTDTVYPNGISTSLPADSMNRGIIFI
;
A
#
# COMPACT_ATOMS: atom_id res chain seq x y z
N PRO A 1 0.77 4.55 3.99
CA PRO A 1 0.72 4.76 5.45
C PRO A 1 -0.71 4.78 6.02
N ALA A 2 -1.76 4.47 5.24
CA ALA A 2 -3.14 4.46 5.73
C ALA A 2 -3.72 3.05 5.80
N ILE A 3 -4.49 2.80 6.87
CA ILE A 3 -5.27 1.58 7.10
C ILE A 3 -6.74 1.90 6.91
N GLY A 4 -7.49 1.03 6.23
CA GLY A 4 -8.92 1.23 5.99
C GLY A 4 -9.22 2.13 4.80
N GLY A 5 -10.27 2.93 4.90
CA GLY A 5 -10.85 3.74 3.82
C GLY A 5 -12.03 3.06 3.15
N LEU A 6 -12.49 3.63 2.03
CA LEU A 6 -13.68 3.12 1.31
C LEU A 6 -13.49 1.67 0.85
N GLY A 7 -14.42 0.80 1.21
CA GLY A 7 -14.41 -0.63 0.91
C GLY A 7 -13.34 -1.45 1.67
N LYS A 8 -12.40 -0.80 2.34
CA LYS A 8 -11.32 -1.45 3.10
C LYS A 8 -11.54 -1.36 4.60
N GLY A 9 -12.01 -0.22 5.11
CA GLY A 9 -12.30 -0.04 6.53
C GLY A 9 -13.34 -1.03 7.07
N HIS A 10 -14.31 -1.40 6.25
CA HIS A 10 -15.29 -2.45 6.57
C HIS A 10 -14.60 -3.80 6.81
N LEU A 11 -13.70 -4.21 5.90
CA LEU A 11 -12.95 -5.46 6.04
C LEU A 11 -12.04 -5.47 7.28
N VAL A 12 -11.43 -4.33 7.62
CA VAL A 12 -10.64 -4.22 8.86
C VAL A 12 -11.52 -4.41 10.09
N ARG A 13 -12.75 -3.86 10.08
CA ARG A 13 -13.73 -4.06 11.16
C ARG A 13 -14.20 -5.53 11.26
N GLU A 14 -14.37 -6.21 10.13
CA GLU A 14 -14.70 -7.64 10.11
C GLU A 14 -13.56 -8.49 10.69
N ILE A 15 -12.32 -8.16 10.36
CA ILE A 15 -11.14 -8.81 10.94
C ILE A 15 -11.05 -8.54 12.45
N ASP A 16 -11.32 -7.31 12.88
CA ASP A 16 -11.33 -6.91 14.30
C ASP A 16 -12.39 -7.70 15.10
N ALA A 17 -13.58 -7.90 14.51
CA ALA A 17 -14.64 -8.71 15.12
C ALA A 17 -14.25 -10.19 15.35
N LEU A 18 -13.22 -10.67 14.64
CA LEU A 18 -12.61 -12.00 14.80
C LEU A 18 -11.32 -11.94 15.64
N ASP A 19 -11.12 -10.88 16.43
CA ASP A 19 -9.94 -10.61 17.25
C ASP A 19 -8.63 -10.41 16.46
N GLY A 20 -8.74 -9.94 15.21
CA GLY A 20 -7.58 -9.67 14.36
C GLY A 20 -6.78 -8.45 14.81
N LEU A 21 -5.47 -8.49 14.55
CA LEU A 21 -4.50 -7.52 15.03
C LEU A 21 -4.55 -6.15 14.32
N MET A 22 -5.01 -6.10 13.06
CA MET A 22 -4.81 -4.95 12.18
C MET A 22 -5.42 -3.65 12.73
N ALA A 23 -6.65 -3.70 13.25
CA ALA A 23 -7.32 -2.52 13.79
C ALA A 23 -6.66 -2.02 15.08
N LYS A 24 -6.30 -2.93 15.99
CA LYS A 24 -5.58 -2.63 17.24
C LYS A 24 -4.23 -1.95 16.96
N ALA A 25 -3.45 -2.50 16.02
CA ALA A 25 -2.17 -1.91 15.62
C ALA A 25 -2.35 -0.56 14.92
N ALA A 26 -3.43 -0.38 14.13
CA ALA A 26 -3.76 0.89 13.52
C ALA A 26 -4.13 1.95 14.57
N ASP A 27 -4.86 1.59 15.61
CA ASP A 27 -5.22 2.50 16.71
C ASP A 27 -3.99 2.88 17.53
N ALA A 28 -3.12 1.91 17.83
CA ALA A 28 -1.86 2.16 18.55
C ALA A 28 -0.87 3.05 17.78
N SER A 29 -1.01 3.18 16.48
CA SER A 29 -0.11 3.94 15.60
C SER A 29 -0.78 5.10 14.87
N GLY A 30 -2.09 5.27 15.05
CA GLY A 30 -2.89 6.24 14.30
C GLY A 30 -2.58 7.68 14.67
N ILE A 31 -2.32 8.49 13.65
CA ILE A 31 -2.02 9.92 13.77
C ILE A 31 -3.09 10.81 13.12
N GLN A 32 -4.05 10.21 12.41
CA GLN A 32 -5.28 10.86 11.96
C GLN A 32 -6.38 9.82 11.76
N PHE A 33 -7.55 10.07 12.27
CA PHE A 33 -8.73 9.21 12.14
C PHE A 33 -9.83 9.95 11.39
N ARG A 34 -10.44 9.30 10.40
CA ARG A 34 -11.58 9.84 9.66
C ARG A 34 -12.55 8.75 9.25
N VAL A 35 -13.84 9.02 9.45
CA VAL A 35 -14.89 8.22 8.84
C VAL A 35 -15.28 8.86 7.51
N LEU A 36 -14.84 8.24 6.41
CA LEU A 36 -15.15 8.70 5.06
C LEU A 36 -16.64 8.48 4.76
N ASN A 37 -17.21 9.35 3.92
CA ASN A 37 -18.63 9.32 3.58
C ASN A 37 -19.59 9.43 4.79
N ARG A 38 -19.19 10.12 5.85
CA ARG A 38 -20.03 10.29 7.06
C ARG A 38 -21.43 10.84 6.74
N SER A 39 -21.54 11.74 5.74
CA SER A 39 -22.82 12.31 5.27
C SER A 39 -23.68 11.35 4.43
N LYS A 40 -23.15 10.17 4.08
CA LYS A 40 -23.87 9.14 3.32
C LYS A 40 -24.45 8.10 4.26
N GLY A 41 -25.16 7.11 3.73
CA GLY A 41 -25.72 6.02 4.55
C GLY A 41 -24.64 5.17 5.25
N PRO A 42 -24.97 4.48 6.35
CA PRO A 42 -24.03 3.68 7.13
C PRO A 42 -23.23 2.64 6.32
N ALA A 43 -23.86 2.03 5.32
CA ALA A 43 -23.24 0.99 4.48
C ALA A 43 -22.00 1.47 3.70
N VAL A 44 -21.83 2.77 3.51
CA VAL A 44 -20.70 3.35 2.76
C VAL A 44 -19.77 4.18 3.63
N ARG A 45 -20.01 4.25 4.94
CA ARG A 45 -19.10 4.89 5.89
C ARG A 45 -17.86 4.03 6.05
N GLY A 46 -16.72 4.52 5.60
CA GLY A 46 -15.45 3.80 5.62
C GLY A 46 -14.50 4.41 6.64
N PRO A 47 -14.25 3.76 7.78
CA PRO A 47 -13.24 4.23 8.72
C PRO A 47 -11.85 4.15 8.08
N ARG A 48 -11.05 5.18 8.30
CA ARG A 48 -9.68 5.31 7.79
C ARG A 48 -8.78 5.89 8.85
N VAL A 49 -7.64 5.27 9.03
CA VAL A 49 -6.58 5.71 9.93
C VAL A 49 -5.33 5.99 9.12
N GLN A 50 -4.79 7.21 9.26
CA GLN A 50 -3.43 7.52 8.87
C GLN A 50 -2.51 7.04 9.99
N ALA A 51 -1.63 6.10 9.70
CA ALA A 51 -0.76 5.50 10.70
C ALA A 51 0.67 6.01 10.57
N ASP A 52 1.33 6.24 11.70
CA ASP A 52 2.78 6.33 11.76
C ASP A 52 3.36 4.94 11.44
N ARG A 53 4.25 4.87 10.47
CA ARG A 53 4.75 3.60 9.94
C ARG A 53 5.64 2.86 10.94
N ASP A 54 6.42 3.60 11.71
CA ASP A 54 7.31 3.01 12.71
C ASP A 54 6.52 2.51 13.91
N LEU A 55 5.59 3.31 14.42
CA LEU A 55 4.68 2.88 15.49
C LEU A 55 3.83 1.68 15.09
N TYR A 56 3.35 1.64 13.82
CA TYR A 56 2.58 0.48 13.32
C TYR A 56 3.44 -0.78 13.29
N ARG A 57 4.67 -0.68 12.78
CA ARG A 57 5.63 -1.79 12.78
C ARG A 57 5.89 -2.29 14.19
N GLU A 58 6.16 -1.37 15.13
CA GLU A 58 6.44 -1.70 16.53
C GLU A 58 5.24 -2.39 17.19
N ALA A 59 4.02 -1.86 17.00
CA ALA A 59 2.80 -2.48 17.54
C ALA A 59 2.60 -3.90 17.03
N VAL A 60 2.81 -4.14 15.72
CA VAL A 60 2.70 -5.48 15.13
C VAL A 60 3.80 -6.40 15.66
N GLN A 61 5.06 -5.93 15.70
CA GLN A 61 6.18 -6.73 16.21
C GLN A 61 5.98 -7.10 17.68
N GLN A 62 5.57 -6.16 18.51
CA GLN A 62 5.29 -6.42 19.91
C GLN A 62 4.22 -7.49 20.10
N ALA A 63 3.11 -7.40 19.37
CA ALA A 63 2.05 -8.39 19.44
C ALA A 63 2.53 -9.79 18.99
N LEU A 64 3.35 -9.87 17.94
CA LEU A 64 3.90 -11.12 17.44
C LEU A 64 4.90 -11.73 18.44
N PHE A 65 5.78 -10.93 19.06
CA PHE A 65 6.76 -11.44 20.03
C PHE A 65 6.12 -11.89 21.35
N GLN A 66 4.95 -11.36 21.68
CA GLN A 66 4.18 -11.76 22.87
C GLN A 66 3.25 -12.95 22.61
N GLN A 67 3.12 -13.39 21.35
CA GLN A 67 2.20 -14.47 21.00
C GLN A 67 2.79 -15.84 21.39
N ASP A 68 2.09 -16.55 22.28
CA ASP A 68 2.45 -17.91 22.64
C ASP A 68 2.40 -18.86 21.43
N ASN A 69 3.26 -19.86 21.43
CA ASN A 69 3.35 -20.90 20.41
C ASN A 69 3.63 -20.35 18.98
N LEU A 70 4.19 -19.15 18.87
CA LEU A 70 4.64 -18.56 17.63
C LEU A 70 6.17 -18.52 17.57
N SER A 71 6.74 -19.10 16.53
CA SER A 71 8.16 -18.95 16.19
C SER A 71 8.30 -18.12 14.93
N ILE A 72 9.14 -17.08 14.97
CA ILE A 72 9.41 -16.20 13.83
C ILE A 72 10.78 -16.58 13.25
N MET A 73 10.79 -16.91 11.96
CA MET A 73 12.01 -17.24 11.22
C MET A 73 12.18 -16.26 10.05
N GLU A 74 13.27 -15.54 10.04
CA GLU A 74 13.64 -14.66 8.93
C GLU A 74 14.32 -15.49 7.83
N ALA A 75 13.54 -15.88 6.81
CA ALA A 75 14.02 -16.69 5.70
C ALA A 75 13.17 -16.50 4.45
N THR A 76 13.76 -16.79 3.29
CA THR A 76 13.04 -16.84 2.02
C THR A 76 12.57 -18.24 1.73
N VAL A 77 11.28 -18.41 1.44
CA VAL A 77 10.68 -19.69 1.02
C VAL A 77 10.77 -19.80 -0.51
N GLU A 78 11.43 -20.85 -0.99
CA GLU A 78 11.64 -21.11 -2.42
C GLU A 78 10.69 -22.17 -2.98
N ASP A 79 10.26 -23.13 -2.17
CA ASP A 79 9.43 -24.25 -2.67
C ASP A 79 8.48 -24.75 -1.59
N VAL A 80 7.44 -25.47 -2.01
CA VAL A 80 6.47 -26.14 -1.13
C VAL A 80 6.62 -27.65 -1.29
N VAL A 81 6.74 -28.36 -0.18
CA VAL A 81 6.82 -29.82 -0.17
C VAL A 81 5.43 -30.42 -0.08
N CYS A 82 5.06 -31.22 -1.07
CA CYS A 82 3.79 -31.94 -1.08
C CYS A 82 4.04 -33.44 -1.30
N GLU A 83 3.20 -34.26 -0.69
CA GLU A 83 3.10 -35.67 -1.04
C GLU A 83 2.46 -35.86 -2.42
N LYS A 84 2.53 -37.08 -2.94
CA LYS A 84 1.88 -37.47 -4.22
C LYS A 84 0.35 -37.28 -4.16
N THR A 85 -0.21 -37.29 -2.98
CA THR A 85 -1.64 -37.07 -2.70
C THR A 85 -2.06 -35.59 -2.78
N GLY A 86 -1.10 -34.68 -2.90
CA GLY A 86 -1.32 -33.22 -2.87
C GLY A 86 -1.35 -32.61 -1.45
N VAL A 87 -1.09 -33.39 -0.43
CA VAL A 87 -1.01 -32.91 0.95
C VAL A 87 0.29 -32.13 1.18
N VAL A 88 0.20 -30.92 1.68
CA VAL A 88 1.35 -30.08 2.05
C VAL A 88 2.00 -30.68 3.30
N THR A 89 3.31 -30.85 3.27
CA THR A 89 4.10 -31.41 4.39
C THR A 89 5.23 -30.48 4.85
N GLY A 90 5.50 -29.42 4.13
CA GLY A 90 6.53 -28.45 4.50
C GLY A 90 6.83 -27.42 3.41
N VAL A 91 7.85 -26.62 3.70
CA VAL A 91 8.44 -25.65 2.76
C VAL A 91 9.95 -25.86 2.66
N VAL A 92 10.54 -25.40 1.56
CA VAL A 92 12.00 -25.37 1.39
C VAL A 92 12.45 -23.94 1.42
N LEU A 93 13.42 -23.63 2.24
CA LEU A 93 14.03 -22.31 2.36
C LEU A 93 15.13 -22.14 1.27
N SER A 94 15.53 -20.90 1.02
CA SER A 94 16.65 -20.58 0.11
C SER A 94 17.99 -21.20 0.53
N SER A 95 18.15 -21.50 1.83
CA SER A 95 19.28 -22.25 2.36
C SER A 95 19.28 -23.74 1.97
N GLY A 96 18.18 -24.27 1.43
CA GLY A 96 17.95 -25.69 1.19
C GLY A 96 17.36 -26.43 2.41
N GLU A 97 17.23 -25.77 3.55
CA GLU A 97 16.60 -26.34 4.73
C GLU A 97 15.11 -26.61 4.48
N LYS A 98 14.59 -27.69 5.06
CA LYS A 98 13.17 -28.03 5.01
C LYS A 98 12.51 -27.78 6.36
N VAL A 99 11.45 -26.98 6.35
CA VAL A 99 10.63 -26.73 7.54
C VAL A 99 9.31 -27.48 7.38
N ALA A 100 9.05 -28.43 8.27
CA ALA A 100 7.83 -29.23 8.24
C ALA A 100 6.63 -28.42 8.69
N CYS A 101 5.49 -28.58 8.00
CA CYS A 101 4.21 -28.02 8.41
C CYS A 101 3.05 -28.88 7.90
N SER A 102 1.94 -28.87 8.60
CA SER A 102 0.69 -29.54 8.21
C SER A 102 -0.27 -28.64 7.42
N ALA A 103 -0.04 -27.32 7.44
CA ALA A 103 -0.80 -26.33 6.72
C ALA A 103 0.11 -25.14 6.37
N LEU A 104 -0.18 -24.47 5.24
CA LEU A 104 0.60 -23.34 4.76
C LEU A 104 -0.34 -22.22 4.36
N VAL A 105 -0.07 -21.01 4.84
CA VAL A 105 -0.76 -19.78 4.43
C VAL A 105 0.25 -18.88 3.71
N LEU A 106 -0.03 -18.54 2.45
CA LEU A 106 0.80 -17.67 1.63
C LEU A 106 0.29 -16.22 1.67
N THR A 107 1.14 -15.30 2.12
CA THR A 107 0.83 -13.87 2.22
C THR A 107 1.91 -13.03 1.55
N THR A 108 2.23 -13.35 0.31
CA THR A 108 3.42 -12.94 -0.43
C THR A 108 3.45 -11.47 -0.89
N GLY A 109 2.36 -10.74 -0.70
CA GLY A 109 2.30 -9.32 -1.09
C GLY A 109 2.65 -9.11 -2.57
N THR A 110 3.70 -8.33 -2.84
CA THR A 110 4.17 -7.98 -4.19
C THR A 110 5.39 -8.79 -4.63
N PHE A 111 5.78 -9.83 -3.88
CA PHE A 111 7.06 -10.51 -4.09
C PHE A 111 7.06 -11.59 -5.18
N LEU A 112 5.92 -12.28 -5.42
CA LEU A 112 5.87 -13.36 -6.43
C LEU A 112 6.20 -12.82 -7.83
N ARG A 113 7.42 -13.14 -8.33
CA ARG A 113 7.96 -12.63 -9.59
C ARG A 113 7.76 -11.12 -9.74
N GLY A 114 7.92 -10.38 -8.63
CA GLY A 114 7.73 -8.94 -8.59
C GLY A 114 8.68 -8.22 -9.56
N VAL A 115 8.17 -7.16 -10.21
CA VAL A 115 8.96 -6.29 -11.08
C VAL A 115 8.57 -4.85 -10.81
N ILE A 116 9.56 -4.02 -10.53
CA ILE A 116 9.40 -2.57 -10.44
C ILE A 116 9.61 -1.96 -11.82
N HIS A 117 8.65 -1.13 -12.22
CA HIS A 117 8.71 -0.35 -13.44
C HIS A 117 8.88 1.14 -13.10
N LEU A 118 9.89 1.76 -13.72
CA LEU A 118 10.14 3.21 -13.62
C LEU A 118 10.49 3.73 -15.03
N GLY A 119 9.52 4.28 -15.72
CA GLY A 119 9.62 4.55 -17.15
C GLY A 119 9.96 3.27 -17.91
N GLU A 120 11.01 3.31 -18.70
CA GLU A 120 11.47 2.16 -19.51
C GLU A 120 12.29 1.14 -18.71
N SER A 121 12.70 1.49 -17.48
CA SER A 121 13.50 0.60 -16.63
C SER A 121 12.62 -0.47 -15.98
N LYS A 122 13.13 -1.71 -15.96
CA LYS A 122 12.52 -2.86 -15.31
C LYS A 122 13.52 -3.49 -14.35
N THR A 123 13.16 -3.56 -13.07
CA THR A 123 14.00 -4.17 -12.05
C THR A 123 13.22 -5.29 -11.38
N PRO A 124 13.68 -6.56 -11.48
CA PRO A 124 13.10 -7.65 -10.68
C PRO A 124 13.25 -7.30 -9.19
N ALA A 125 12.16 -7.23 -8.47
CA ALA A 125 12.14 -6.90 -7.04
C ALA A 125 10.76 -7.17 -6.44
N GLY A 126 10.70 -7.56 -5.19
CA GLY A 126 9.44 -7.60 -4.43
C GLY A 126 8.98 -6.19 -4.03
N ARG A 127 9.92 -5.37 -3.57
CA ARG A 127 9.85 -3.92 -3.37
C ARG A 127 11.26 -3.32 -3.54
N ILE A 128 11.39 -2.01 -3.46
CA ILE A 128 12.71 -1.35 -3.59
C ILE A 128 13.66 -1.88 -2.51
N GLY A 129 14.78 -2.45 -2.95
CA GLY A 129 15.82 -3.01 -2.08
C GLY A 129 15.64 -4.48 -1.70
N ASP A 130 14.53 -5.13 -2.10
CA ASP A 130 14.26 -6.52 -1.76
C ASP A 130 14.12 -7.40 -3.02
N GLU A 131 14.73 -8.56 -3.00
CA GLU A 131 14.66 -9.54 -4.09
C GLU A 131 13.23 -10.09 -4.29
N PRO A 132 12.88 -10.46 -5.52
CA PRO A 132 11.59 -11.09 -5.80
C PRO A 132 11.60 -12.57 -5.39
N SER A 133 10.45 -13.12 -5.01
CA SER A 133 10.27 -14.56 -4.81
C SER A 133 9.96 -15.23 -6.16
N ILE A 134 10.92 -15.97 -6.69
CA ILE A 134 10.81 -16.63 -8.00
C ILE A 134 10.46 -18.11 -7.83
N GLY A 135 11.17 -18.85 -7.00
CA GLY A 135 10.99 -20.28 -6.80
C GLY A 135 9.57 -20.63 -6.36
N LEU A 136 9.05 -19.93 -5.34
CA LEU A 136 7.67 -20.13 -4.87
C LEU A 136 6.64 -19.86 -5.98
N ALA A 137 6.85 -18.86 -6.84
CA ALA A 137 5.93 -18.58 -7.94
C ALA A 137 5.92 -19.72 -8.99
N LEU A 138 7.10 -20.29 -9.30
CA LEU A 138 7.20 -21.44 -10.18
C LEU A 138 6.55 -22.69 -9.58
N THR A 139 6.63 -22.87 -8.27
CA THR A 139 5.95 -23.95 -7.57
C THR A 139 4.43 -23.84 -7.69
N LEU A 140 3.87 -22.64 -7.53
CA LEU A 140 2.44 -22.42 -7.69
C LEU A 140 1.96 -22.70 -9.13
N GLU A 141 2.76 -22.35 -10.14
CA GLU A 141 2.48 -22.72 -11.52
C GLU A 141 2.48 -24.24 -11.75
N LYS A 142 3.47 -24.95 -11.18
CA LYS A 142 3.54 -26.42 -11.25
C LYS A 142 2.33 -27.10 -10.60
N PHE A 143 1.76 -26.49 -9.56
CA PHE A 143 0.53 -26.98 -8.92
C PHE A 143 -0.73 -26.67 -9.73
N GLY A 144 -0.63 -25.99 -10.86
CA GLY A 144 -1.74 -25.71 -11.76
C GLY A 144 -2.62 -24.54 -11.31
N PHE A 145 -2.15 -23.69 -10.39
CA PHE A 145 -2.88 -22.45 -10.06
C PHE A 145 -2.86 -21.50 -11.25
N ALA A 146 -4.01 -20.91 -11.55
CA ALA A 146 -4.12 -19.86 -12.54
C ALA A 146 -3.49 -18.58 -12.00
N LEU A 147 -2.31 -18.26 -12.47
CA LEU A 147 -1.58 -17.05 -12.09
C LEU A 147 -1.77 -15.95 -13.13
N SER A 148 -1.91 -14.72 -12.66
CA SER A 148 -1.96 -13.54 -13.52
C SER A 148 -1.20 -12.38 -12.86
N ARG A 149 -0.94 -11.32 -13.64
CA ARG A 149 -0.26 -10.15 -13.12
C ARG A 149 -1.25 -9.07 -12.72
N LEU A 150 -1.04 -8.51 -11.54
CA LEU A 150 -1.69 -7.29 -11.10
C LEU A 150 -0.67 -6.14 -11.11
N LYS A 151 -1.12 -4.96 -11.52
CA LYS A 151 -0.33 -3.73 -11.47
C LYS A 151 -0.79 -2.90 -10.29
N THR A 152 0.14 -2.50 -9.45
CA THR A 152 -0.07 -1.48 -8.43
C THR A 152 0.89 -0.31 -8.66
N GLY A 153 0.57 0.88 -8.15
CA GLY A 153 1.41 2.05 -8.26
C GLY A 153 1.72 2.65 -6.89
N THR A 154 2.85 3.33 -6.80
CA THR A 154 3.21 4.14 -5.65
C THR A 154 3.65 5.53 -6.11
N PRO A 155 3.38 6.61 -5.36
CA PRO A 155 3.94 7.91 -5.63
C PRO A 155 5.38 8.00 -5.09
N PRO A 156 6.19 8.94 -5.59
CA PRO A 156 7.43 9.33 -4.91
C PRO A 156 7.11 9.86 -3.51
N ARG A 157 8.06 9.79 -2.61
CA ARG A 157 7.96 10.46 -1.30
C ARG A 157 8.46 11.88 -1.41
N LEU A 158 7.82 12.79 -0.70
CA LEU A 158 8.19 14.20 -0.66
C LEU A 158 8.90 14.51 0.66
N ASP A 159 9.80 15.50 0.62
CA ASP A 159 10.36 16.09 1.82
C ASP A 159 9.42 17.22 2.31
N GLY A 160 8.81 17.02 3.45
CA GLY A 160 7.87 17.95 4.06
C GLY A 160 8.45 19.34 4.34
N LYS A 161 9.79 19.44 4.49
CA LYS A 161 10.47 20.74 4.64
C LYS A 161 10.41 21.61 3.39
N THR A 162 10.16 21.01 2.23
CA THR A 162 10.09 21.72 0.96
C THR A 162 8.68 22.13 0.57
N ILE A 163 7.67 21.74 1.37
CA ILE A 163 6.25 21.98 1.07
C ILE A 163 5.81 23.31 1.67
N ALA A 164 5.13 24.13 0.87
CA ALA A 164 4.57 25.42 1.29
C ALA A 164 3.21 25.21 2.02
N TRP A 165 3.24 24.59 3.19
CA TRP A 165 2.06 24.18 3.96
C TRP A 165 1.00 25.27 4.14
N GLY A 166 1.44 26.52 4.36
CA GLY A 166 0.54 27.65 4.61
C GLY A 166 -0.36 28.04 3.41
N SER A 167 -0.07 27.53 2.23
CA SER A 167 -0.89 27.76 1.02
C SER A 167 -1.87 26.62 0.73
N LEU A 168 -1.84 25.55 1.52
CA LEU A 168 -2.62 24.33 1.27
C LEU A 168 -3.87 24.27 2.15
N LEU A 169 -4.90 23.58 1.64
CA LEU A 169 -6.10 23.31 2.42
C LEU A 169 -5.81 22.21 3.46
N GLU A 170 -5.89 22.57 4.73
CA GLU A 170 -5.75 21.63 5.82
C GLU A 170 -6.96 20.68 5.91
N GLN A 171 -6.67 19.41 6.09
CA GLN A 171 -7.67 18.37 6.36
C GLN A 171 -7.40 17.75 7.72
N THR A 172 -8.15 18.20 8.75
CA THR A 172 -8.10 17.66 10.10
C THR A 172 -8.70 16.25 10.17
N GLY A 173 -8.33 15.51 11.21
CA GLY A 173 -9.03 14.28 11.61
C GLY A 173 -10.43 14.57 12.17
N ASP A 174 -11.18 13.51 12.45
CA ASP A 174 -12.42 13.61 13.23
C ASP A 174 -12.06 13.89 14.71
N TYR A 175 -12.91 14.65 15.40
CA TYR A 175 -12.74 14.93 16.83
C TYR A 175 -14.05 14.67 17.59
N PRO A 176 -14.02 13.85 18.65
CA PRO A 176 -12.88 12.99 19.05
C PRO A 176 -12.54 11.95 17.96
N PRO A 177 -11.29 11.46 17.93
CA PRO A 177 -10.91 10.41 16.99
C PRO A 177 -11.70 9.12 17.29
N GLU A 178 -12.28 8.51 16.27
CA GLU A 178 -13.03 7.26 16.40
C GLU A 178 -12.10 6.07 16.16
N PRO A 179 -11.82 5.23 17.18
CA PRO A 179 -10.95 4.06 17.01
C PRO A 179 -11.41 3.11 15.91
N LEU A 180 -10.50 2.45 15.25
CA LEU A 180 -10.79 1.46 14.24
C LEU A 180 -11.21 0.12 14.86
N SER A 181 -10.60 -0.27 15.97
CA SER A 181 -10.99 -1.43 16.78
C SER A 181 -12.09 -1.09 17.78
N TYR A 182 -13.06 -1.99 17.92
CA TYR A 182 -14.07 -1.90 18.99
C TYR A 182 -13.52 -2.22 20.38
N LEU A 183 -12.27 -2.72 20.47
CA LEU A 183 -11.60 -3.03 21.72
C LEU A 183 -10.65 -1.91 22.19
N THR A 184 -10.56 -0.82 21.44
CA THR A 184 -9.77 0.36 21.78
C THR A 184 -10.68 1.42 22.41
N ASP A 185 -10.44 1.73 23.66
CA ASP A 185 -11.24 2.73 24.39
C ASP A 185 -10.89 4.16 23.99
N GLU A 186 -9.59 4.46 23.84
CA GLU A 186 -9.09 5.81 23.60
C GLU A 186 -7.84 5.83 22.72
N ILE A 187 -7.73 6.85 21.87
CA ILE A 187 -6.54 7.11 21.05
C ILE A 187 -5.57 8.01 21.82
N GLN A 188 -4.34 7.53 22.02
CA GLN A 188 -3.32 8.21 22.83
C GLN A 188 -2.34 9.06 22.01
N ASN A 189 -2.18 8.78 20.72
CA ASN A 189 -1.17 9.44 19.90
C ASN A 189 -1.55 10.88 19.57
N GLU A 190 -0.53 11.74 19.44
CA GLU A 190 -0.68 13.07 18.85
C GLU A 190 -1.31 12.97 17.47
N GLN A 191 -2.33 13.80 17.21
CA GLN A 191 -3.02 13.83 15.94
C GLN A 191 -2.39 14.84 14.99
N ARG A 192 -2.25 14.46 13.72
CA ARG A 192 -1.68 15.27 12.64
C ARG A 192 -2.72 15.50 11.55
N SER A 193 -2.71 16.68 10.96
CA SER A 193 -3.52 16.96 9.77
C SER A 193 -2.84 16.42 8.51
N CYS A 194 -3.67 15.98 7.56
CA CYS A 194 -3.27 15.88 6.15
C CYS A 194 -3.57 17.21 5.46
N PHE A 195 -3.03 17.39 4.25
CA PHE A 195 -3.30 18.57 3.45
C PHE A 195 -3.75 18.17 2.05
N ILE A 196 -4.46 19.07 1.40
CA ILE A 196 -5.03 18.85 0.08
C ILE A 196 -4.40 19.83 -0.90
N THR A 197 -3.97 19.30 -2.04
CA THR A 197 -3.61 20.05 -3.24
C THR A 197 -4.22 19.39 -4.47
N ASN A 198 -4.01 19.97 -5.63
CA ASN A 198 -4.50 19.44 -6.90
C ASN A 198 -3.39 19.47 -7.95
N THR A 199 -3.46 18.55 -8.92
CA THR A 199 -2.72 18.71 -10.17
C THR A 199 -3.26 19.89 -10.94
N ASN A 200 -2.52 20.38 -11.91
CA ASN A 200 -2.92 21.48 -12.80
C ASN A 200 -2.62 21.16 -14.27
N GLU A 201 -2.98 22.05 -15.17
CA GLU A 201 -2.78 21.88 -16.60
C GLU A 201 -1.31 21.65 -16.99
N THR A 202 -0.37 22.29 -16.30
CA THR A 202 1.07 22.08 -16.54
C THR A 202 1.48 20.66 -16.18
N THR A 203 1.02 20.17 -15.02
CA THR A 203 1.23 18.77 -14.60
C THR A 203 0.63 17.80 -15.61
N HIS A 204 -0.61 18.05 -16.07
CA HIS A 204 -1.28 17.21 -17.07
C HIS A 204 -0.52 17.19 -18.40
N ALA A 205 -0.04 18.35 -18.87
CA ALA A 205 0.76 18.45 -20.10
C ALA A 205 2.06 17.64 -20.01
N ILE A 206 2.74 17.67 -18.86
CA ILE A 206 3.95 16.84 -18.62
C ILE A 206 3.62 15.36 -18.68
N ILE A 207 2.53 14.94 -18.05
CA ILE A 207 2.08 13.54 -18.04
C ILE A 207 1.75 13.08 -19.47
N ILE A 208 0.93 13.83 -20.19
CA ILE A 208 0.50 13.53 -21.57
C ILE A 208 1.71 13.39 -22.50
N LYS A 209 2.67 14.32 -22.41
CA LYS A 209 3.89 14.31 -23.22
C LYS A 209 4.77 13.07 -23.00
N ASN A 210 4.66 12.43 -21.84
CA ASN A 210 5.47 11.27 -21.45
C ASN A 210 4.67 9.96 -21.37
N LEU A 211 3.42 9.92 -21.81
CA LEU A 211 2.58 8.72 -21.76
C LEU A 211 3.21 7.52 -22.48
N ASN A 212 3.87 7.76 -23.61
CA ASN A 212 4.56 6.71 -24.36
C ASN A 212 5.72 6.06 -23.61
N LYS A 213 6.22 6.69 -22.56
CA LYS A 213 7.24 6.15 -21.65
C LYS A 213 6.65 5.45 -20.42
N SER A 214 5.34 5.52 -20.24
CA SER A 214 4.65 4.78 -19.18
C SER A 214 4.53 3.31 -19.58
N PRO A 215 4.98 2.36 -18.75
CA PRO A 215 4.88 0.93 -19.03
C PRO A 215 3.48 0.44 -19.35
N ILE A 216 2.44 1.11 -18.83
CA ILE A 216 1.04 0.79 -19.08
C ILE A 216 0.64 1.17 -20.52
N TYR A 217 1.03 2.36 -20.96
CA TYR A 217 0.65 2.91 -22.26
C TYR A 217 1.59 2.50 -23.39
N SER A 218 2.80 2.03 -23.07
CA SER A 218 3.76 1.47 -24.04
C SER A 218 3.55 -0.03 -24.30
N GLY A 219 2.56 -0.67 -23.66
CA GLY A 219 2.30 -2.11 -23.80
C GLY A 219 3.31 -3.01 -23.09
N GLN A 220 4.16 -2.46 -22.23
CA GLN A 220 5.17 -3.24 -21.48
C GLN A 220 4.58 -4.01 -20.30
N ILE A 221 3.43 -3.62 -19.80
CA ILE A 221 2.70 -4.29 -18.73
C ILE A 221 1.41 -4.86 -19.33
N GLU A 222 1.34 -6.17 -19.39
CA GLU A 222 0.11 -6.90 -19.62
C GLU A 222 -0.54 -7.15 -18.25
N GLY A 223 -1.58 -6.41 -17.92
CA GLY A 223 -2.29 -6.60 -16.66
C GLY A 223 -3.31 -5.52 -16.38
N VAL A 224 -4.33 -5.88 -15.63
CA VAL A 224 -5.37 -4.95 -15.18
C VAL A 224 -4.98 -4.44 -13.80
N GLY A 225 -4.92 -3.10 -13.65
CA GLY A 225 -4.76 -2.50 -12.32
C GLY A 225 -5.97 -2.81 -11.44
N PRO A 226 -5.79 -2.94 -10.11
CA PRO A 226 -6.91 -3.04 -9.19
C PRO A 226 -7.84 -1.85 -9.36
N ARG A 227 -9.16 -2.06 -9.28
CA ARG A 227 -10.19 -1.05 -9.54
C ARG A 227 -9.97 0.27 -8.76
N TYR A 228 -9.38 0.19 -7.58
CA TYR A 228 -9.23 1.33 -6.65
C TYR A 228 -7.81 1.88 -6.57
N CYS A 229 -6.93 1.55 -7.50
CA CYS A 229 -5.56 2.08 -7.57
C CYS A 229 -5.22 2.61 -8.97
N PRO A 230 -5.98 3.61 -9.50
CA PRO A 230 -5.63 4.22 -10.77
C PRO A 230 -4.32 5.02 -10.62
N SER A 231 -3.45 4.95 -11.61
CA SER A 231 -2.31 5.85 -11.70
C SER A 231 -2.76 7.26 -12.07
N ILE A 232 -1.90 8.24 -11.90
CA ILE A 232 -2.23 9.61 -12.33
C ILE A 232 -2.39 9.68 -13.85
N GLU A 233 -1.63 8.88 -14.61
CA GLU A 233 -1.77 8.76 -16.05
C GLU A 233 -3.18 8.28 -16.44
N ASP A 234 -3.69 7.26 -15.72
CA ASP A 234 -5.06 6.77 -15.93
C ASP A 234 -6.11 7.85 -15.66
N LYS A 235 -5.90 8.66 -14.63
CA LYS A 235 -6.84 9.75 -14.30
C LYS A 235 -6.84 10.82 -15.39
N VAL A 236 -5.66 11.28 -15.81
CA VAL A 236 -5.50 12.33 -16.82
C VAL A 236 -6.06 11.90 -18.18
N VAL A 237 -5.88 10.61 -18.55
CA VAL A 237 -6.41 10.10 -19.82
C VAL A 237 -7.92 9.85 -19.79
N ARG A 238 -8.41 9.21 -18.71
CA ARG A 238 -9.84 8.84 -18.60
C ARG A 238 -10.76 10.01 -18.31
N PHE A 239 -10.25 11.04 -17.66
CA PHE A 239 -10.99 12.24 -17.28
C PHE A 239 -10.32 13.49 -17.87
N ALA A 240 -10.09 13.44 -19.18
CA ALA A 240 -9.40 14.51 -19.90
C ALA A 240 -10.15 15.87 -19.91
N ASP A 241 -11.43 15.85 -19.56
CA ASP A 241 -12.27 17.03 -19.35
C ASP A 241 -12.00 17.75 -18.01
N LYS A 242 -11.23 17.12 -17.09
CA LYS A 242 -10.85 17.70 -15.81
C LYS A 242 -9.48 18.35 -15.88
N ASN A 243 -9.42 19.61 -15.46
CA ASN A 243 -8.17 20.37 -15.42
C ASN A 243 -7.34 20.08 -14.16
N GLU A 244 -7.92 19.35 -13.17
CA GLU A 244 -7.27 19.05 -11.92
C GLU A 244 -7.70 17.71 -11.33
N HIS A 245 -6.81 17.08 -10.57
CA HIS A 245 -7.07 15.91 -9.77
C HIS A 245 -6.56 16.12 -8.34
N GLN A 246 -7.39 15.83 -7.37
CA GLN A 246 -7.07 15.99 -5.96
C GLN A 246 -5.95 15.05 -5.52
N ILE A 247 -5.04 15.60 -4.71
CA ILE A 247 -3.92 14.91 -4.07
C ILE A 247 -3.95 15.20 -2.59
N PHE A 248 -3.78 14.16 -1.78
CA PHE A 248 -3.66 14.28 -0.34
C PHE A 248 -2.20 14.16 0.05
N LEU A 249 -1.69 15.15 0.76
CA LEU A 249 -0.37 15.13 1.36
C LEU A 249 -0.48 14.54 2.75
N GLU A 250 0.00 13.32 2.90
CA GLU A 250 -0.21 12.49 4.08
C GLU A 250 1.13 12.29 4.81
N PRO A 251 1.31 12.78 6.04
CA PRO A 251 2.50 12.49 6.84
C PRO A 251 2.68 10.97 7.02
N GLU A 252 3.91 10.47 6.90
CA GLU A 252 4.22 9.06 7.13
C GLU A 252 4.55 8.72 8.60
N GLY A 253 4.61 9.72 9.49
CA GLY A 253 4.85 9.55 10.90
C GLY A 253 4.96 10.86 11.67
N LEU A 254 5.10 10.75 12.99
CA LEU A 254 5.23 11.89 13.91
C LEU A 254 6.65 12.48 13.89
N ASN A 255 7.66 11.63 13.70
CA ASN A 255 9.09 11.97 13.80
C ASN A 255 9.80 11.94 12.44
N THR A 256 9.07 12.09 11.33
CA THR A 256 9.66 12.12 9.99
C THR A 256 9.05 13.26 9.18
N ASP A 257 9.90 13.86 8.34
CA ASP A 257 9.44 14.85 7.35
C ASP A 257 8.96 14.20 6.04
N THR A 258 8.88 12.87 6.00
CA THR A 258 8.44 12.14 4.81
C THR A 258 6.93 12.28 4.63
N VAL A 259 6.53 12.72 3.43
CA VAL A 259 5.13 12.92 3.05
C VAL A 259 4.77 12.00 1.88
N TYR A 260 3.65 11.32 2.00
CA TYR A 260 3.06 10.49 0.96
C TYR A 260 2.02 11.30 0.17
N PRO A 261 2.25 11.63 -1.11
CA PRO A 261 1.27 12.33 -1.94
C PRO A 261 0.27 11.33 -2.53
N ASN A 262 -0.78 11.04 -1.78
CA ASN A 262 -1.82 10.10 -2.19
C ASN A 262 -2.65 10.68 -3.34
N GLY A 263 -2.75 9.93 -4.43
CA GLY A 263 -3.51 10.31 -5.62
C GLY A 263 -2.65 10.53 -6.86
N ILE A 264 -1.31 10.55 -6.72
CA ILE A 264 -0.36 10.73 -7.82
C ILE A 264 0.54 9.50 -8.04
N SER A 265 0.05 8.31 -7.73
CA SER A 265 0.78 7.07 -8.07
C SER A 265 1.09 7.01 -9.56
N THR A 266 2.33 6.68 -9.92
CA THR A 266 2.80 6.73 -11.31
C THR A 266 3.88 5.69 -11.59
N SER A 267 4.09 5.38 -12.86
CA SER A 267 5.21 4.59 -13.37
C SER A 267 6.02 5.36 -14.44
N LEU A 268 5.77 6.64 -14.59
CA LEU A 268 6.55 7.52 -15.48
C LEU A 268 8.03 7.57 -15.08
N PRO A 269 8.94 7.98 -15.98
CA PRO A 269 10.34 8.22 -15.65
C PRO A 269 10.50 9.24 -14.51
N ALA A 270 11.55 9.08 -13.69
CA ALA A 270 11.84 9.93 -12.54
C ALA A 270 11.89 11.43 -12.90
N ASP A 271 12.51 11.78 -14.03
CA ASP A 271 12.59 13.18 -14.50
C ASP A 271 11.22 13.78 -14.78
N SER A 272 10.30 12.99 -15.34
CA SER A 272 8.92 13.44 -15.60
C SER A 272 8.14 13.62 -14.32
N MET A 273 8.38 12.73 -13.34
CA MET A 273 7.78 12.83 -12.01
C MET A 273 8.26 14.07 -11.26
N ASN A 274 9.57 14.28 -11.20
CA ASN A 274 10.15 15.43 -10.52
C ASN A 274 9.65 16.76 -11.10
N ARG A 275 9.58 16.88 -12.43
CA ARG A 275 9.02 18.07 -13.08
C ARG A 275 7.53 18.23 -12.81
N GLY A 276 6.76 17.16 -12.83
CA GLY A 276 5.31 17.21 -12.56
C GLY A 276 5.00 17.62 -11.11
N ILE A 277 5.77 17.13 -10.14
CA ILE A 277 5.56 17.41 -8.72
C ILE A 277 5.89 18.86 -8.33
N ILE A 278 6.84 19.50 -8.99
CA ILE A 278 7.18 20.92 -8.74
C ILE A 278 5.98 21.85 -9.02
N PHE A 279 5.00 21.40 -9.82
CA PHE A 279 3.84 22.19 -10.21
C PHE A 279 2.53 21.75 -9.53
N ILE A 280 2.61 21.01 -8.44
CA ILE A 280 1.41 20.56 -7.68
C ILE A 280 1.15 21.47 -6.49
#